data_053ee3532d76c8b2bf069efb01be3363
#
_entry.id   053ee3532d76c8b2bf069efb01be3363
#
_cell.length_a   1.000
_cell.length_b   1.000
_cell.length_c   1.000
_cell.angle_alpha   90.00
_cell.angle_beta   90.00
_cell.angle_gamma   90.00
#
_symmetry.space_group_name_H-M   'P 1'
#
loop_
_entity.id
_entity.type
_entity.pdbx_description
1 polymer ?
#
loop_
_entity_poly.entity_id
_entity_poly.type
_entity_poly.pdbx_seq_one_letter_code
_entity_poly.pdbx_strand_id
1 'polypeptide(L)'
;TASAQSFATSKYDAVVFEMEHNPWNAETLRDCLQYMLNRGQIASSGSVAPAVAPLVRVPPNGGEIAQWQAKQALDMGVYGVIWPHVATMEEAYNAIGACRYPRMTDATLYEPAGIRGDGPGTAMRYWGLGQQEYYKKADVWPLNPNGEIFAILMIEDTKGINNLDDILKNVPGIGAILIGEGDLSQELGYPRQYDHPVVRDAMSQIVNTCKDNNVAVGHPHVDAKNVERILEEGYTFLMSAPVRKTPGLDKGLALTGRG
;
A
#
# COMPACT_ATOMS: atom_id res chain seq x y z
N THR A 1 -15.85 2.47 12.26
CA THR A 1 -15.39 3.72 12.94
C THR A 1 -14.69 3.44 14.29
N ALA A 2 -15.23 2.58 15.17
CA ALA A 2 -14.57 2.26 16.46
C ALA A 2 -13.17 1.66 16.28
N SER A 3 -12.98 0.78 15.27
CA SER A 3 -11.66 0.25 14.94
C SER A 3 -10.71 1.35 14.44
N ALA A 4 -11.19 2.28 13.63
CA ALA A 4 -10.39 3.40 13.14
C ALA A 4 -9.88 4.29 14.30
N GLN A 5 -10.73 4.60 15.27
CA GLN A 5 -10.31 5.33 16.48
C GLN A 5 -9.22 4.58 17.27
N SER A 6 -9.39 3.26 17.42
CA SER A 6 -8.42 2.42 18.14
C SER A 6 -7.07 2.39 17.44
N PHE A 7 -7.06 2.27 16.10
CA PHE A 7 -5.82 2.24 15.33
C PHE A 7 -5.11 3.60 15.24
N ALA A 8 -5.84 4.71 15.29
CA ALA A 8 -5.25 6.05 15.25
C ALA A 8 -4.22 6.34 16.35
N THR A 9 -4.28 5.59 17.45
CA THR A 9 -3.35 5.71 18.60
C THR A 9 -2.47 4.48 18.78
N SER A 10 -2.46 3.58 17.79
CA SER A 10 -1.60 2.40 17.82
C SER A 10 -0.14 2.77 17.55
N LYS A 11 0.75 1.80 17.77
CA LYS A 11 2.19 1.92 17.48
C LYS A 11 2.57 1.41 16.08
N TYR A 12 1.59 1.08 15.26
CA TYR A 12 1.82 0.62 13.89
C TYR A 12 2.01 1.80 12.95
N ASP A 13 2.75 1.59 11.88
CA ASP A 13 3.03 2.63 10.87
C ASP A 13 1.81 2.96 10.02
N ALA A 14 0.98 1.92 9.75
CA ALA A 14 -0.19 2.07 8.90
C ALA A 14 -1.35 1.17 9.33
N VAL A 15 -2.54 1.52 8.85
CA VAL A 15 -3.73 0.67 8.88
C VAL A 15 -4.28 0.55 7.46
N VAL A 16 -4.66 -0.67 7.06
CA VAL A 16 -5.23 -0.93 5.74
C VAL A 16 -6.75 -1.02 5.86
N PHE A 17 -7.45 -0.19 5.10
CA PHE A 17 -8.88 -0.32 4.88
C PHE A 17 -9.10 -1.31 3.74
N GLU A 18 -9.61 -2.48 4.11
CA GLU A 18 -9.87 -3.57 3.20
C GLU A 18 -11.18 -3.34 2.44
N MET A 19 -11.09 -3.04 1.16
CA MET A 19 -12.24 -2.74 0.31
C MET A 19 -12.25 -3.54 -0.99
N GLU A 20 -11.34 -4.49 -1.16
CA GLU A 20 -11.37 -5.44 -2.27
C GLU A 20 -12.45 -6.51 -2.08
N HIS A 21 -12.43 -7.20 -0.93
CA HIS A 21 -13.37 -8.27 -0.61
C HIS A 21 -14.54 -7.81 0.27
N ASN A 22 -14.65 -6.52 0.51
CA ASN A 22 -15.76 -5.91 1.26
C ASN A 22 -16.48 -4.89 0.38
N PRO A 23 -17.75 -4.56 0.66
CA PRO A 23 -18.47 -3.58 -0.13
C PRO A 23 -17.74 -2.24 -0.20
N TRP A 24 -17.55 -1.73 -1.41
CA TRP A 24 -17.02 -0.39 -1.61
C TRP A 24 -17.95 0.65 -1.00
N ASN A 25 -17.45 1.41 -0.03
CA ASN A 25 -18.20 2.48 0.63
C ASN A 25 -17.29 3.67 0.96
N ALA A 26 -17.24 4.62 0.03
CA ALA A 26 -16.40 5.81 0.14
C ALA A 26 -16.81 6.71 1.33
N GLU A 27 -18.11 6.76 1.70
CA GLU A 27 -18.56 7.54 2.86
C GLU A 27 -18.04 6.94 4.16
N THR A 28 -18.13 5.61 4.32
CA THR A 28 -17.56 4.94 5.50
C THR A 28 -16.06 5.14 5.58
N LEU A 29 -15.33 5.08 4.45
CA LEU A 29 -13.90 5.37 4.42
C LEU A 29 -13.62 6.80 4.88
N ARG A 30 -14.29 7.80 4.30
CA ARG A 30 -14.18 9.21 4.69
C ARG A 30 -14.40 9.40 6.19
N ASP A 31 -15.46 8.81 6.72
CA ASP A 31 -15.81 8.95 8.13
C ASP A 31 -14.75 8.29 9.03
N CYS A 32 -14.25 7.10 8.66
CA CYS A 32 -13.15 6.45 9.37
C CYS A 32 -11.90 7.32 9.40
N LEU A 33 -11.54 7.98 8.30
CA LEU A 33 -10.41 8.91 8.27
C LEU A 33 -10.60 10.07 9.25
N GLN A 34 -11.81 10.66 9.32
CA GLN A 34 -12.08 11.70 10.31
C GLN A 34 -11.93 11.20 11.76
N TYR A 35 -12.32 9.95 12.04
CA TYR A 35 -12.12 9.35 13.36
C TYR A 35 -10.65 9.00 13.66
N MET A 36 -9.81 8.91 12.65
CA MET A 36 -8.36 8.76 12.81
C MET A 36 -7.62 10.06 13.12
N LEU A 37 -8.25 11.23 12.97
CA LEU A 37 -7.63 12.50 13.32
C LEU A 37 -7.34 12.56 14.82
N ASN A 38 -6.07 12.45 15.20
CA ASN A 38 -5.61 12.54 16.58
C ASN A 38 -5.07 13.94 16.87
N ARG A 39 -5.94 14.82 17.38
CA ARG A 39 -5.58 16.21 17.69
C ARG A 39 -4.46 16.34 18.72
N GLY A 40 -4.41 15.41 19.69
CA GLY A 40 -3.35 15.39 20.69
C GLY A 40 -1.99 15.07 20.06
N GLN A 41 -1.94 14.08 19.16
CA GLN A 41 -0.72 13.74 18.43
C GLN A 41 -0.25 14.90 17.53
N ILE A 42 -1.14 15.51 16.76
CA ILE A 42 -0.83 16.68 15.92
C ILE A 42 -0.24 17.81 16.77
N ALA A 43 -0.88 18.14 17.91
CA ALA A 43 -0.41 19.21 18.78
C ALA A 43 0.96 18.90 19.42
N SER A 44 1.21 17.63 19.78
CA SER A 44 2.46 17.23 20.45
C SER A 44 3.63 17.02 19.48
N SER A 45 3.36 16.52 18.26
CA SER A 45 4.40 16.28 17.25
C SER A 45 4.82 17.53 16.48
N GLY A 46 3.99 18.58 16.49
CA GLY A 46 4.17 19.75 15.63
C GLY A 46 3.99 19.46 14.13
N SER A 47 3.43 18.30 13.77
CA SER A 47 3.18 17.89 12.40
C SER A 47 1.71 17.54 12.20
N VAL A 48 1.14 17.93 11.05
CA VAL A 48 -0.22 17.54 10.65
C VAL A 48 -0.29 16.12 10.10
N ALA A 49 0.85 15.50 9.77
CA ALA A 49 0.90 14.13 9.29
C ALA A 49 0.41 13.15 10.38
N PRO A 50 -0.39 12.14 10.03
CA PRO A 50 -0.86 11.14 10.98
C PRO A 50 0.29 10.27 11.47
N ALA A 51 0.26 9.84 12.74
CA ALA A 51 1.22 8.85 13.27
C ALA A 51 0.99 7.46 12.67
N VAL A 52 -0.25 7.15 12.27
CA VAL A 52 -0.63 5.90 11.62
C VAL A 52 -1.23 6.23 10.26
N ALA A 53 -0.53 5.88 9.19
CA ALA A 53 -0.95 6.18 7.83
C ALA A 53 -2.16 5.32 7.41
N PRO A 54 -3.28 5.91 6.97
CA PRO A 54 -4.38 5.15 6.39
C PRO A 54 -4.08 4.76 4.94
N LEU A 55 -4.04 3.47 4.67
CA LEU A 55 -3.94 2.89 3.35
C LEU A 55 -5.26 2.22 2.98
N VAL A 56 -5.53 2.03 1.69
CA VAL A 56 -6.71 1.30 1.22
C VAL A 56 -6.33 0.22 0.23
N ARG A 57 -6.89 -0.98 0.35
CA ARG A 57 -6.86 -1.98 -0.73
C ARG A 57 -8.13 -1.82 -1.55
N VAL A 58 -7.94 -1.45 -2.83
CA VAL A 58 -9.05 -1.14 -3.73
C VAL A 58 -9.68 -2.38 -4.35
N PRO A 59 -10.98 -2.37 -4.71
CA PRO A 59 -11.67 -3.52 -5.29
C PRO A 59 -11.13 -3.96 -6.65
N PRO A 60 -10.78 -3.04 -7.57
CA PRO A 60 -10.35 -3.45 -8.90
C PRO A 60 -8.99 -4.12 -8.83
N ASN A 61 -8.83 -5.20 -9.58
CA ASN A 61 -7.51 -5.72 -9.89
C ASN A 61 -6.80 -4.84 -10.94
N GLY A 62 -5.50 -5.06 -11.13
CA GLY A 62 -4.73 -4.34 -12.15
C GLY A 62 -5.32 -4.48 -13.54
N GLY A 63 -5.82 -5.67 -13.90
CA GLY A 63 -6.40 -5.97 -15.21
C GLY A 63 -7.73 -5.27 -15.50
N GLU A 64 -8.47 -4.86 -14.49
CA GLU A 64 -9.72 -4.10 -14.66
C GLU A 64 -9.50 -2.62 -14.97
N ILE A 65 -8.34 -2.07 -14.58
CA ILE A 65 -7.97 -0.65 -14.79
C ILE A 65 -9.06 0.32 -14.27
N ALA A 66 -9.74 -0.05 -13.19
CA ALA A 66 -10.84 0.74 -12.63
C ALA A 66 -10.33 1.82 -11.65
N GLN A 67 -9.57 2.76 -12.13
CA GLN A 67 -8.84 3.76 -11.34
C GLN A 67 -9.73 4.75 -10.57
N TRP A 68 -11.02 4.83 -10.91
CA TRP A 68 -11.93 5.76 -10.26
C TRP A 68 -12.09 5.51 -8.75
N GLN A 69 -11.98 4.26 -8.30
CA GLN A 69 -12.06 3.91 -6.88
C GLN A 69 -10.83 4.40 -6.13
N ALA A 70 -9.64 4.22 -6.71
CA ALA A 70 -8.42 4.78 -6.14
C ALA A 70 -8.48 6.32 -6.09
N LYS A 71 -8.98 6.97 -7.16
CA LYS A 71 -9.19 8.40 -7.16
C LYS A 71 -10.11 8.84 -6.02
N GLN A 72 -11.26 8.17 -5.83
CA GLN A 72 -12.16 8.49 -4.73
C GLN A 72 -11.50 8.31 -3.36
N ALA A 73 -10.77 7.21 -3.14
CA ALA A 73 -10.06 6.98 -1.89
C ALA A 73 -8.99 8.05 -1.60
N LEU A 74 -8.21 8.42 -2.62
CA LEU A 74 -7.22 9.49 -2.52
C LEU A 74 -7.87 10.85 -2.27
N ASP A 75 -9.02 11.13 -2.87
CA ASP A 75 -9.78 12.36 -2.63
C ASP A 75 -10.42 12.40 -1.24
N MET A 76 -10.63 11.24 -0.58
CA MET A 76 -10.99 11.17 0.85
C MET A 76 -9.79 11.40 1.77
N GLY A 77 -8.56 11.20 1.31
CA GLY A 77 -7.34 11.55 2.03
C GLY A 77 -6.47 10.37 2.49
N VAL A 78 -6.62 9.17 1.92
CA VAL A 78 -5.69 8.06 2.21
C VAL A 78 -4.27 8.42 1.79
N TYR A 79 -3.28 7.85 2.49
CA TYR A 79 -1.85 8.03 2.21
C TYR A 79 -1.26 6.92 1.34
N GLY A 80 -2.06 5.97 0.92
CA GLY A 80 -1.59 4.97 -0.02
C GLY A 80 -2.69 4.04 -0.52
N VAL A 81 -2.37 3.38 -1.63
CA VAL A 81 -3.28 2.46 -2.32
C VAL A 81 -2.56 1.13 -2.54
N ILE A 82 -3.21 0.05 -2.16
CA ILE A 82 -2.81 -1.32 -2.48
C ILE A 82 -3.61 -1.76 -3.69
N TRP A 83 -2.92 -2.13 -4.75
CA TRP A 83 -3.47 -2.55 -6.04
C TRP A 83 -3.36 -4.06 -6.19
N PRO A 84 -4.46 -4.81 -6.07
CA PRO A 84 -4.44 -6.25 -6.26
C PRO A 84 -4.26 -6.64 -7.75
N HIS A 85 -3.80 -7.86 -7.98
CA HIS A 85 -3.72 -8.53 -9.28
C HIS A 85 -2.96 -7.77 -10.37
N VAL A 86 -1.84 -7.16 -10.03
CA VAL A 86 -0.95 -6.52 -11.01
C VAL A 86 0.00 -7.56 -11.58
N ALA A 87 -0.09 -7.83 -12.88
CA ALA A 87 0.69 -8.86 -13.56
C ALA A 87 1.47 -8.35 -14.79
N THR A 88 1.23 -7.11 -15.22
CA THR A 88 1.88 -6.52 -16.39
C THR A 88 2.43 -5.12 -16.12
N MET A 89 3.37 -4.71 -16.96
CA MET A 89 3.94 -3.36 -16.92
C MET A 89 2.88 -2.28 -17.17
N GLU A 90 1.92 -2.54 -18.07
CA GLU A 90 0.82 -1.62 -18.35
C GLU A 90 -0.08 -1.42 -17.12
N GLU A 91 -0.47 -2.52 -16.46
CA GLU A 91 -1.27 -2.47 -15.23
C GLU A 91 -0.54 -1.72 -14.12
N ALA A 92 0.76 -1.99 -13.93
CA ALA A 92 1.60 -1.29 -12.96
C ALA A 92 1.70 0.20 -13.28
N TYR A 93 1.96 0.56 -14.55
CA TYR A 93 2.04 1.94 -15.00
C TYR A 93 0.73 2.70 -14.75
N ASN A 94 -0.41 2.09 -15.07
CA ASN A 94 -1.74 2.65 -14.82
C ASN A 94 -2.02 2.83 -13.32
N ALA A 95 -1.65 1.86 -12.49
CA ALA A 95 -1.81 1.94 -11.04
C ALA A 95 -1.03 3.13 -10.43
N ILE A 96 0.23 3.31 -10.85
CA ILE A 96 1.03 4.44 -10.39
C ILE A 96 0.47 5.77 -10.95
N GLY A 97 0.13 5.83 -12.23
CA GLY A 97 -0.48 7.00 -12.86
C GLY A 97 -1.78 7.44 -12.18
N ALA A 98 -2.61 6.49 -11.74
CA ALA A 98 -3.86 6.75 -11.01
C ALA A 98 -3.64 7.43 -9.65
N CYS A 99 -2.47 7.28 -9.06
CA CYS A 99 -2.10 7.95 -7.81
C CYS A 99 -1.58 9.39 -8.01
N ARG A 100 -1.35 9.82 -9.24
CA ARG A 100 -0.65 11.06 -9.59
C ARG A 100 -1.55 12.05 -10.33
N TYR A 101 -1.41 13.32 -10.01
CA TYR A 101 -2.00 14.38 -10.83
C TYR A 101 -1.25 14.57 -12.14
N PRO A 102 -1.96 14.95 -13.25
CA PRO A 102 -1.32 15.29 -14.51
C PRO A 102 -0.24 16.39 -14.34
N ARG A 103 0.81 16.27 -15.11
CA ARG A 103 1.93 17.23 -15.18
C ARG A 103 2.17 17.66 -16.61
N MET A 104 2.92 18.73 -16.79
CA MET A 104 3.41 19.12 -18.10
C MET A 104 4.35 18.03 -18.64
N THR A 105 4.31 17.79 -19.93
CA THR A 105 5.08 16.70 -20.59
C THR A 105 6.61 16.88 -20.49
N ASP A 106 7.08 18.08 -20.24
CA ASP A 106 8.49 18.42 -20.01
C ASP A 106 8.88 18.43 -18.52
N ALA A 107 7.97 18.08 -17.62
CA ALA A 107 8.26 18.01 -16.19
C ALA A 107 9.26 16.87 -15.88
N THR A 108 10.21 17.13 -14.97
CA THR A 108 11.28 16.18 -14.58
C THR A 108 10.76 14.84 -14.07
N LEU A 109 9.57 14.83 -13.44
CA LEU A 109 8.93 13.62 -12.92
C LEU A 109 7.63 13.34 -13.67
N TYR A 110 7.66 13.39 -15.01
CA TYR A 110 6.46 13.18 -15.82
C TYR A 110 5.97 11.74 -15.76
N GLU A 111 6.85 10.78 -15.94
CA GLU A 111 6.51 9.34 -16.00
C GLU A 111 6.43 8.68 -14.60
N PRO A 112 5.49 7.77 -14.38
CA PRO A 112 4.30 7.49 -15.19
C PRO A 112 3.36 8.70 -15.25
N ALA A 113 2.77 8.95 -16.43
CA ALA A 113 1.86 10.08 -16.61
C ALA A 113 0.70 10.05 -15.62
N GLY A 114 0.48 11.15 -14.90
CA GLY A 114 -0.60 11.25 -13.93
C GLY A 114 -1.98 11.32 -14.61
N ILE A 115 -2.91 10.53 -14.11
CA ILE A 115 -4.31 10.46 -14.63
C ILE A 115 -5.35 10.71 -13.53
N ARG A 116 -4.93 11.03 -12.31
CA ARG A 116 -5.83 11.39 -11.22
C ARG A 116 -6.53 12.71 -11.55
N GLY A 117 -7.88 12.70 -11.57
CA GLY A 117 -8.66 13.93 -11.77
C GLY A 117 -8.58 14.86 -10.55
N ASP A 118 -8.73 16.15 -10.78
CA ASP A 118 -8.66 17.17 -9.75
C ASP A 118 -9.94 17.28 -8.92
N GLY A 119 -9.83 17.11 -7.61
CA GLY A 119 -10.92 17.19 -6.65
C GLY A 119 -10.48 17.01 -5.19
N PRO A 120 -9.41 17.69 -4.72
CA PRO A 120 -8.73 17.34 -3.48
C PRO A 120 -9.38 17.90 -2.20
N GLY A 121 -10.54 18.54 -2.26
CA GLY A 121 -11.09 19.32 -1.14
C GLY A 121 -11.17 18.58 0.20
N THR A 122 -11.63 17.34 0.21
CA THR A 122 -11.71 16.51 1.42
C THR A 122 -10.32 16.04 1.86
N ALA A 123 -9.47 15.63 0.92
CA ALA A 123 -8.10 15.21 1.20
C ALA A 123 -7.27 16.35 1.80
N MET A 124 -7.33 17.54 1.22
CA MET A 124 -6.65 18.74 1.75
C MET A 124 -7.07 19.01 3.20
N ARG A 125 -8.37 18.94 3.48
CA ARG A 125 -8.89 19.14 4.84
C ARG A 125 -8.37 18.05 5.79
N TYR A 126 -8.37 16.80 5.37
CA TYR A 126 -7.88 15.69 6.18
C TYR A 126 -6.38 15.80 6.44
N TRP A 127 -5.59 16.12 5.40
CA TRP A 127 -4.14 16.30 5.54
C TRP A 127 -3.75 17.59 6.28
N GLY A 128 -4.69 18.54 6.47
CA GLY A 128 -4.45 19.81 7.13
C GLY A 128 -3.57 20.75 6.31
N LEU A 129 -3.61 20.66 4.99
CA LEU A 129 -2.73 21.39 4.08
C LEU A 129 -3.50 22.39 3.21
N GLY A 130 -2.83 23.48 2.85
CA GLY A 130 -3.28 24.38 1.79
C GLY A 130 -3.14 23.71 0.41
N GLN A 131 -3.90 24.22 -0.58
CA GLN A 131 -4.00 23.62 -1.91
C GLN A 131 -2.63 23.41 -2.58
N GLN A 132 -1.79 24.43 -2.58
CA GLN A 132 -0.48 24.35 -3.24
C GLN A 132 0.49 23.39 -2.53
N GLU A 133 0.41 23.32 -1.21
CA GLU A 133 1.19 22.40 -0.42
C GLU A 133 0.73 20.95 -0.62
N TYR A 134 -0.58 20.74 -0.67
CA TYR A 134 -1.17 19.43 -0.95
C TYR A 134 -0.68 18.89 -2.31
N TYR A 135 -0.76 19.68 -3.40
CA TYR A 135 -0.31 19.21 -4.72
C TYR A 135 1.18 18.87 -4.77
N LYS A 136 2.02 19.52 -3.97
CA LYS A 136 3.45 19.17 -3.88
C LYS A 136 3.68 17.81 -3.22
N LYS A 137 2.80 17.45 -2.26
CA LYS A 137 2.87 16.20 -1.49
C LYS A 137 2.01 15.06 -2.05
N ALA A 138 0.97 15.38 -2.82
CA ALA A 138 0.06 14.41 -3.40
C ALA A 138 0.64 13.73 -4.66
N ASP A 139 1.79 13.10 -4.48
CA ASP A 139 2.51 12.35 -5.50
C ASP A 139 3.12 11.09 -4.87
N VAL A 140 3.52 10.13 -5.68
CA VAL A 140 4.02 8.83 -5.20
C VAL A 140 5.46 8.92 -4.71
N TRP A 141 5.70 8.37 -3.53
CA TRP A 141 7.03 8.07 -3.03
C TRP A 141 7.40 6.63 -3.48
N PRO A 142 8.65 6.32 -3.85
CA PRO A 142 9.87 7.15 -3.79
C PRO A 142 10.16 8.00 -5.04
N LEU A 143 9.33 7.95 -6.08
CA LEU A 143 9.57 8.73 -7.31
C LEU A 143 9.73 10.23 -7.01
N ASN A 144 8.80 10.78 -6.26
CA ASN A 144 8.92 12.12 -5.71
C ASN A 144 9.37 12.02 -4.25
N PRO A 145 10.59 12.49 -3.89
CA PRO A 145 11.07 12.44 -2.51
C PRO A 145 10.20 13.21 -1.50
N ASN A 146 9.41 14.17 -1.98
CA ASN A 146 8.45 14.92 -1.17
C ASN A 146 7.03 14.35 -1.25
N GLY A 147 6.82 13.30 -2.01
CA GLY A 147 5.54 12.63 -2.16
C GLY A 147 5.16 11.88 -0.89
N GLU A 148 3.87 11.92 -0.55
CA GLU A 148 3.31 11.29 0.64
C GLU A 148 2.36 10.14 0.29
N ILE A 149 2.23 9.78 -1.01
CA ILE A 149 1.37 8.68 -1.44
C ILE A 149 2.22 7.42 -1.64
N PHE A 150 1.82 6.35 -0.95
CA PHE A 150 2.49 5.06 -1.00
C PHE A 150 1.72 4.10 -1.89
N ALA A 151 2.22 3.82 -3.08
CA ALA A 151 1.61 2.90 -4.03
C ALA A 151 2.20 1.50 -3.87
N ILE A 152 1.36 0.53 -3.55
CA ILE A 152 1.73 -0.86 -3.30
C ILE A 152 1.07 -1.72 -4.38
N LEU A 153 1.85 -2.53 -5.08
CA LEU A 153 1.31 -3.48 -6.06
C LEU A 153 1.31 -4.89 -5.47
N MET A 154 0.20 -5.63 -5.67
CA MET A 154 0.15 -7.03 -5.26
C MET A 154 0.52 -7.94 -6.44
N ILE A 155 1.44 -8.86 -6.17
CA ILE A 155 1.82 -9.94 -7.08
C ILE A 155 1.23 -11.24 -6.54
N GLU A 156 0.34 -11.84 -7.32
CA GLU A 156 -0.58 -12.90 -6.86
C GLU A 156 -0.69 -14.07 -7.83
N ASP A 157 0.06 -14.01 -8.93
CA ASP A 157 0.05 -15.01 -9.98
C ASP A 157 1.43 -15.22 -10.63
N THR A 158 1.60 -16.29 -11.35
CA THR A 158 2.87 -16.65 -12.02
C THR A 158 3.22 -15.68 -13.15
N LYS A 159 2.25 -15.06 -13.80
CA LYS A 159 2.46 -14.04 -14.82
C LYS A 159 3.10 -12.79 -14.20
N GLY A 160 2.59 -12.34 -13.05
CA GLY A 160 3.16 -11.24 -12.29
C GLY A 160 4.58 -11.54 -11.83
N ILE A 161 4.85 -12.75 -11.33
CA ILE A 161 6.21 -13.18 -10.96
C ILE A 161 7.17 -13.08 -12.15
N ASN A 162 6.77 -13.60 -13.31
CA ASN A 162 7.61 -13.62 -14.51
C ASN A 162 7.92 -12.21 -15.04
N ASN A 163 7.01 -11.27 -14.85
CA ASN A 163 7.15 -9.88 -15.32
C ASN A 163 7.71 -8.94 -14.26
N LEU A 164 7.87 -9.38 -13.00
CA LEU A 164 8.16 -8.48 -11.88
C LEU A 164 9.46 -7.69 -12.07
N ASP A 165 10.52 -8.31 -12.54
CA ASP A 165 11.81 -7.64 -12.75
C ASP A 165 11.69 -6.50 -13.77
N ASP A 166 10.98 -6.74 -14.88
CA ASP A 166 10.71 -5.72 -15.90
C ASP A 166 9.80 -4.61 -15.35
N ILE A 167 8.79 -4.96 -14.56
CA ILE A 167 7.90 -4.00 -13.90
C ILE A 167 8.72 -3.06 -13.01
N LEU A 168 9.55 -3.61 -12.12
CA LEU A 168 10.32 -2.83 -11.16
C LEU A 168 11.38 -1.93 -11.82
N LYS A 169 11.96 -2.35 -12.94
CA LYS A 169 12.95 -1.57 -13.69
C LYS A 169 12.34 -0.46 -14.53
N ASN A 170 11.11 -0.61 -15.01
CA ASN A 170 10.55 0.28 -16.03
C ASN A 170 9.38 1.13 -15.51
N VAL A 171 8.81 0.81 -14.35
CA VAL A 171 7.71 1.59 -13.75
C VAL A 171 8.18 2.26 -12.47
N PRO A 172 8.60 3.52 -12.53
CA PRO A 172 9.04 4.24 -11.34
C PRO A 172 7.85 4.61 -10.45
N GLY A 173 8.09 4.72 -9.13
CA GLY A 173 7.09 5.15 -8.16
C GLY A 173 6.39 4.02 -7.41
N ILE A 174 6.79 2.78 -7.63
CA ILE A 174 6.34 1.64 -6.84
C ILE A 174 6.98 1.74 -5.44
N GLY A 175 6.15 1.92 -4.41
CA GLY A 175 6.63 2.03 -3.02
C GLY A 175 6.96 0.69 -2.39
N ALA A 176 6.15 -0.33 -2.66
CA ALA A 176 6.38 -1.71 -2.22
C ALA A 176 5.64 -2.71 -3.12
N ILE A 177 6.09 -3.96 -3.05
CA ILE A 177 5.34 -5.11 -3.52
C ILE A 177 4.70 -5.80 -2.32
N LEU A 178 3.44 -6.21 -2.42
CA LEU A 178 2.77 -7.08 -1.45
C LEU A 178 2.48 -8.42 -2.13
N ILE A 179 2.84 -9.53 -1.48
CA ILE A 179 2.55 -10.84 -2.03
C ILE A 179 1.10 -11.22 -1.70
N GLY A 180 0.32 -11.60 -2.71
CA GLY A 180 -1.02 -12.15 -2.54
C GLY A 180 -0.96 -13.68 -2.46
N GLU A 181 -0.49 -14.23 -1.35
CA GLU A 181 -0.27 -15.67 -1.20
C GLU A 181 -1.54 -16.51 -1.33
N GLY A 182 -2.72 -15.89 -1.07
CA GLY A 182 -4.02 -16.55 -1.24
C GLY A 182 -4.24 -17.00 -2.68
N ASP A 183 -4.23 -16.06 -3.61
CA ASP A 183 -4.47 -16.30 -5.03
C ASP A 183 -3.29 -17.02 -5.68
N LEU A 184 -2.05 -16.67 -5.32
CA LEU A 184 -0.86 -17.37 -5.77
C LEU A 184 -0.90 -18.87 -5.43
N SER A 185 -1.26 -19.21 -4.19
CA SER A 185 -1.38 -20.63 -3.80
C SER A 185 -2.50 -21.35 -4.52
N GLN A 186 -3.58 -20.64 -4.85
CA GLN A 186 -4.71 -21.15 -5.63
C GLN A 186 -4.27 -21.51 -7.06
N GLU A 187 -3.61 -20.57 -7.76
CA GLU A 187 -3.11 -20.78 -9.12
C GLU A 187 -2.08 -21.91 -9.18
N LEU A 188 -1.21 -22.02 -8.20
CA LEU A 188 -0.20 -23.07 -8.11
C LEU A 188 -0.78 -24.47 -7.77
N GLY A 189 -2.09 -24.58 -7.51
CA GLY A 189 -2.77 -25.84 -7.22
C GLY A 189 -2.67 -26.29 -5.75
N TYR A 190 -2.24 -25.41 -4.87
CA TYR A 190 -2.11 -25.65 -3.41
C TYR A 190 -2.88 -24.62 -2.58
N PRO A 191 -4.21 -24.49 -2.77
CA PRO A 191 -4.99 -23.41 -2.17
C PRO A 191 -4.82 -23.34 -0.66
N ARG A 192 -4.37 -22.17 -0.17
CA ARG A 192 -4.08 -21.83 1.23
C ARG A 192 -3.05 -22.73 1.93
N GLN A 193 -2.24 -23.47 1.17
CA GLN A 193 -1.11 -24.25 1.69
C GLN A 193 0.19 -23.43 1.60
N TYR A 194 0.27 -22.36 2.35
CA TYR A 194 1.34 -21.35 2.26
C TYR A 194 2.73 -21.89 2.60
N ASP A 195 2.83 -22.96 3.40
CA ASP A 195 4.08 -23.64 3.70
C ASP A 195 4.45 -24.73 2.67
N HIS A 196 3.63 -24.97 1.65
CA HIS A 196 3.96 -25.92 0.59
C HIS A 196 5.21 -25.45 -0.18
N PRO A 197 6.20 -26.34 -0.46
CA PRO A 197 7.47 -25.92 -1.09
C PRO A 197 7.29 -25.11 -2.36
N VAL A 198 6.37 -25.51 -3.26
CA VAL A 198 6.09 -24.80 -4.51
C VAL A 198 5.61 -23.36 -4.26
N VAL A 199 4.76 -23.15 -3.26
CA VAL A 199 4.26 -21.81 -2.91
C VAL A 199 5.37 -20.97 -2.29
N ARG A 200 6.14 -21.54 -1.39
CA ARG A 200 7.31 -20.87 -0.78
C ARG A 200 8.38 -20.51 -1.80
N ASP A 201 8.67 -21.38 -2.74
CA ASP A 201 9.64 -21.12 -3.81
C ASP A 201 9.18 -19.94 -4.68
N ALA A 202 7.89 -19.89 -5.04
CA ALA A 202 7.32 -18.78 -5.80
C ALA A 202 7.37 -17.45 -5.02
N MET A 203 7.02 -17.48 -3.73
CA MET A 203 7.15 -16.29 -2.86
C MET A 203 8.61 -15.84 -2.73
N SER A 204 9.55 -16.77 -2.61
CA SER A 204 10.99 -16.47 -2.53
C SER A 204 11.52 -15.82 -3.80
N GLN A 205 11.01 -16.19 -4.99
CA GLN A 205 11.34 -15.51 -6.24
C GLN A 205 10.92 -14.05 -6.21
N ILE A 206 9.71 -13.75 -5.75
CA ILE A 206 9.24 -12.36 -5.61
C ILE A 206 10.15 -11.57 -4.65
N VAL A 207 10.47 -12.16 -3.49
CA VAL A 207 11.34 -11.51 -2.49
C VAL A 207 12.72 -11.19 -3.06
N ASN A 208 13.34 -12.15 -3.76
CA ASN A 208 14.66 -11.96 -4.35
C ASN A 208 14.62 -10.89 -5.45
N THR A 209 13.65 -10.92 -6.34
CA THR A 209 13.48 -9.90 -7.38
C THR A 209 13.31 -8.50 -6.78
N CYS A 210 12.52 -8.37 -5.71
CA CYS A 210 12.36 -7.09 -5.00
C CYS A 210 13.68 -6.61 -4.37
N LYS A 211 14.45 -7.51 -3.75
CA LYS A 211 15.76 -7.19 -3.17
C LYS A 211 16.75 -6.71 -4.24
N ASP A 212 16.82 -7.41 -5.37
CA ASP A 212 17.72 -7.07 -6.48
C ASP A 212 17.40 -5.67 -7.07
N ASN A 213 16.14 -5.25 -6.99
CA ASN A 213 15.68 -3.94 -7.46
C ASN A 213 15.54 -2.90 -6.33
N ASN A 214 15.96 -3.20 -5.09
CA ASN A 214 15.86 -2.31 -3.92
C ASN A 214 14.42 -1.81 -3.65
N VAL A 215 13.42 -2.65 -3.86
CA VAL A 215 12.02 -2.36 -3.57
C VAL A 215 11.58 -3.13 -2.33
N ALA A 216 10.86 -2.49 -1.43
CA ALA A 216 10.29 -3.12 -0.25
C ALA A 216 9.31 -4.25 -0.64
N VAL A 217 9.35 -5.37 0.08
CA VAL A 217 8.43 -6.49 -0.13
C VAL A 217 7.65 -6.80 1.14
N GLY A 218 6.35 -7.03 0.98
CA GLY A 218 5.39 -7.25 2.05
C GLY A 218 4.88 -8.67 2.14
N HIS A 219 4.69 -9.13 3.39
CA HIS A 219 4.03 -10.39 3.71
C HIS A 219 2.65 -10.11 4.35
N PRO A 220 1.54 -10.67 3.81
CA PRO A 220 0.18 -10.30 4.23
C PRO A 220 -0.29 -10.97 5.54
N HIS A 221 0.28 -12.10 5.94
CA HIS A 221 -0.19 -12.89 7.06
C HIS A 221 0.91 -13.16 8.09
N VAL A 222 1.38 -12.08 8.73
CA VAL A 222 2.40 -12.17 9.77
C VAL A 222 1.77 -12.51 11.12
N ASP A 223 2.30 -13.51 11.80
CA ASP A 223 1.92 -13.91 13.16
C ASP A 223 3.16 -14.08 14.06
N ALA A 224 2.93 -14.39 15.35
CA ALA A 224 4.02 -14.55 16.31
C ALA A 224 4.92 -15.77 16.05
N LYS A 225 4.47 -16.73 15.23
CA LYS A 225 5.22 -17.96 14.93
C LYS A 225 6.12 -17.79 13.71
N ASN A 226 5.68 -16.99 12.73
CA ASN A 226 6.37 -16.86 11.45
C ASN A 226 7.19 -15.56 11.30
N VAL A 227 6.98 -14.56 12.16
CA VAL A 227 7.57 -13.21 12.01
C VAL A 227 9.10 -13.22 11.96
N GLU A 228 9.78 -14.04 12.75
CA GLU A 228 11.26 -14.13 12.75
C GLU A 228 11.75 -14.62 11.38
N ARG A 229 11.20 -15.72 10.90
CA ARG A 229 11.51 -16.28 9.59
C ARG A 229 11.22 -15.28 8.45
N ILE A 230 10.09 -14.61 8.50
CA ILE A 230 9.70 -13.61 7.50
C ILE A 230 10.72 -12.46 7.45
N LEU A 231 11.17 -11.97 8.61
CA LEU A 231 12.22 -10.94 8.66
C LEU A 231 13.56 -11.45 8.12
N GLU A 232 13.95 -12.69 8.46
CA GLU A 232 15.17 -13.33 7.95
C GLU A 232 15.12 -13.55 6.43
N GLU A 233 13.97 -13.89 5.89
CA GLU A 233 13.72 -14.01 4.44
C GLU A 233 13.83 -12.64 3.73
N GLY A 234 13.73 -11.51 4.46
CA GLY A 234 13.97 -10.15 3.98
C GLY A 234 12.73 -9.36 3.65
N TYR A 235 11.58 -9.76 4.14
CA TYR A 235 10.40 -8.91 4.09
C TYR A 235 10.56 -7.69 4.98
N THR A 236 10.14 -6.52 4.47
CA THR A 236 10.28 -5.24 5.17
C THR A 236 8.93 -4.55 5.41
N PHE A 237 7.86 -5.01 4.78
CA PHE A 237 6.50 -4.56 5.01
C PHE A 237 5.68 -5.72 5.60
N LEU A 238 5.35 -5.62 6.90
CA LEU A 238 4.67 -6.68 7.63
C LEU A 238 3.19 -6.34 7.82
N MET A 239 2.31 -7.16 7.26
CA MET A 239 0.87 -7.02 7.43
C MET A 239 0.30 -8.24 8.19
N SER A 240 -0.62 -8.00 9.09
CA SER A 240 -1.35 -9.04 9.80
C SER A 240 -2.77 -9.18 9.25
N ALA A 241 -3.33 -10.37 9.34
CA ALA A 241 -4.75 -10.58 9.06
C ALA A 241 -5.63 -9.65 9.91
N PRO A 242 -6.87 -9.34 9.49
CA PRO A 242 -7.78 -8.44 10.20
C PRO A 242 -8.24 -9.05 11.51
N VAL A 243 -7.46 -8.87 12.57
CA VAL A 243 -7.68 -9.39 13.92
C VAL A 243 -7.66 -8.25 14.94
N ARG A 244 -8.32 -8.43 16.09
CA ARG A 244 -8.32 -7.42 17.16
C ARG A 244 -6.98 -7.28 17.89
N LYS A 245 -6.13 -8.28 17.80
CA LYS A 245 -4.79 -8.30 18.40
C LYS A 245 -3.80 -8.82 17.36
N THR A 246 -2.67 -8.19 17.27
CA THR A 246 -1.65 -8.45 16.25
C THR A 246 -0.29 -8.82 16.88
N PRO A 247 -0.21 -9.93 17.66
CA PRO A 247 1.01 -10.28 18.39
C PRO A 247 2.23 -10.48 17.49
N GLY A 248 2.03 -10.84 16.22
CA GLY A 248 3.09 -10.92 15.24
C GLY A 248 3.71 -9.56 14.93
N LEU A 249 2.89 -8.54 14.74
CA LEU A 249 3.39 -7.17 14.51
C LEU A 249 4.05 -6.61 15.76
N ASP A 250 3.48 -6.86 16.95
CA ASP A 250 4.10 -6.47 18.21
C ASP A 250 5.51 -7.06 18.38
N LYS A 251 5.65 -8.36 18.08
CA LYS A 251 6.94 -9.04 18.08
C LYS A 251 7.88 -8.51 17.01
N GLY A 252 7.38 -8.24 15.81
CA GLY A 252 8.14 -7.65 14.71
C GLY A 252 8.72 -6.27 15.07
N LEU A 253 7.92 -5.40 15.69
CA LEU A 253 8.39 -4.10 16.18
C LEU A 253 9.51 -4.27 17.23
N ALA A 254 9.35 -5.20 18.18
CA ALA A 254 10.37 -5.47 19.18
C ALA A 254 11.68 -5.99 18.56
N LEU A 255 11.61 -6.92 17.61
CA LEU A 255 12.78 -7.50 16.92
C LEU A 255 13.52 -6.48 16.04
N THR A 256 12.82 -5.48 15.54
CA THR A 256 13.41 -4.39 14.72
C THR A 256 13.80 -3.15 15.53
N GLY A 257 13.72 -3.21 16.87
CA GLY A 257 14.09 -2.11 17.76
C GLY A 257 13.10 -0.93 17.77
N ARG A 258 11.85 -1.17 17.35
CA ARG A 258 10.77 -0.18 17.23
C ARG A 258 9.63 -0.37 18.24
N GLY A 259 9.77 -1.32 19.18
CA GLY A 259 8.77 -1.68 20.19
C GLY A 259 8.84 -0.87 21.49
#